data_f2c1cb41ca70378ef6749c64a36c2411
#
_entry.id   f2c1cb41ca70378ef6749c64a36c2411
#
_cell.length_a   1.000
_cell.length_b   1.000
_cell.length_c   1.000
_cell.angle_alpha   90.00
_cell.angle_beta   90.00
_cell.angle_gamma   90.00
#
_symmetry.space_group_name_H-M   'P 1'
#
loop_
_entity.id
_entity.type
_entity.pdbx_description
1 polymer ?
#
loop_
_entity_poly.entity_id
_entity_poly.type
_entity_poly.pdbx_seq_one_letter_code
_entity_poly.pdbx_strand_id
1 'polypeptide(L)'
;SAASDVYKRQLKGENEDIIGWIVVDGTLIDYPILYDTTYNYYYLNHNYEGTSTGYGSIFVLGENAGDFTDFNTVVYGHNMLDGRMFAQLHRFRDKNFFDSHGQIIVYTPERQLTYQVFAAYRRDNLDIIANTDFSTKALIDEYIESVYAQTDLAQFNPSLEVTSSDRIITLSTCIGNPAYRFVVQGVLVDEAQAVFAGTPDADGE
;
A
#
# COMPACT_ATOMS: atom_id res chain seq x y z
N SER A 1 8.62 6.59 -14.49
CA SER A 1 9.37 6.82 -15.75
C SER A 1 9.16 5.63 -16.68
N ALA A 2 9.29 5.79 -17.99
CA ALA A 2 9.11 4.70 -18.97
C ALA A 2 9.98 3.47 -18.70
N ALA A 3 11.16 3.64 -18.12
CA ALA A 3 12.04 2.54 -17.69
C ALA A 3 11.45 1.73 -16.52
N SER A 4 10.78 2.39 -15.60
CA SER A 4 10.05 1.77 -14.49
C SER A 4 8.89 0.90 -14.99
N ASP A 5 8.22 1.30 -16.07
CA ASP A 5 7.04 0.59 -16.59
C ASP A 5 7.41 -0.69 -17.36
N VAL A 6 8.53 -0.67 -18.07
CA VAL A 6 9.08 -1.86 -18.76
C VAL A 6 9.56 -2.87 -17.72
N TYR A 7 10.25 -2.42 -16.67
CA TYR A 7 10.76 -3.26 -15.60
C TYR A 7 9.62 -3.94 -14.79
N LYS A 8 8.54 -3.20 -14.52
CA LYS A 8 7.35 -3.71 -13.84
C LYS A 8 6.66 -4.86 -14.59
N ARG A 9 6.63 -4.80 -15.92
CA ARG A 9 6.09 -5.88 -16.76
C ARG A 9 6.95 -7.15 -16.74
N GLN A 10 8.27 -7.00 -16.75
CA GLN A 10 9.19 -8.14 -16.72
C GLN A 10 9.06 -8.90 -15.43
N LEU A 11 8.90 -8.23 -14.28
CA LEU A 11 8.79 -8.88 -12.99
C LEU A 11 7.50 -9.72 -12.84
N LYS A 12 6.38 -9.29 -13.43
CA LYS A 12 5.15 -10.11 -13.42
C LYS A 12 5.33 -11.41 -14.24
N GLY A 13 6.17 -11.41 -15.27
CA GLY A 13 6.54 -12.62 -16.02
C GLY A 13 7.41 -13.58 -15.20
N GLU A 14 8.06 -13.10 -14.14
CA GLU A 14 8.89 -13.92 -13.25
C GLU A 14 8.12 -14.48 -12.06
N ASN A 15 7.09 -13.79 -11.57
CA ASN A 15 6.24 -14.24 -10.48
C ASN A 15 4.81 -13.71 -10.64
N GLU A 16 3.85 -14.62 -10.83
CA GLU A 16 2.43 -14.31 -11.03
C GLU A 16 1.78 -13.65 -9.79
N ASP A 17 2.36 -13.84 -8.61
CA ASP A 17 1.89 -13.22 -7.36
C ASP A 17 2.19 -11.71 -7.29
N ILE A 18 2.96 -11.15 -8.21
CA ILE A 18 3.15 -9.70 -8.30
C ILE A 18 1.89 -9.06 -8.87
N ILE A 19 1.11 -8.39 -8.01
CA ILE A 19 -0.14 -7.72 -8.37
C ILE A 19 0.02 -6.23 -8.65
N GLY A 20 1.13 -5.64 -8.27
CA GLY A 20 1.37 -4.22 -8.47
C GLY A 20 2.76 -3.78 -8.04
N TRP A 21 2.95 -2.48 -8.09
CA TRP A 21 4.17 -1.80 -7.69
C TRP A 21 3.82 -0.53 -6.92
N ILE A 22 4.42 -0.32 -5.75
CA ILE A 22 4.15 0.85 -4.91
C ILE A 22 5.33 1.82 -4.90
N VAL A 23 5.00 3.10 -4.99
CA VAL A 23 5.93 4.21 -4.78
C VAL A 23 5.31 5.18 -3.79
N VAL A 24 6.07 5.61 -2.78
CA VAL A 24 5.63 6.60 -1.80
C VAL A 24 6.54 7.82 -1.88
N ASP A 25 5.94 8.98 -2.17
CA ASP A 25 6.65 10.25 -2.34
C ASP A 25 7.49 10.62 -1.12
N GLY A 26 8.67 11.18 -1.38
CA GLY A 26 9.62 11.60 -0.33
C GLY A 26 10.30 10.45 0.43
N THR A 27 10.09 9.21 0.03
CA THR A 27 10.69 8.01 0.66
C THR A 27 11.49 7.18 -0.34
N LEU A 28 12.16 6.13 0.14
CA LEU A 28 12.81 5.11 -0.68
C LEU A 28 11.87 3.92 -0.98
N ILE A 29 10.58 4.04 -0.67
CA ILE A 29 9.61 2.98 -0.95
C ILE A 29 9.34 2.97 -2.45
N ASP A 30 9.85 1.93 -3.11
CA ASP A 30 9.76 1.68 -4.55
C ASP A 30 9.91 0.17 -4.77
N TYR A 31 8.80 -0.59 -4.59
CA TYR A 31 8.80 -2.04 -4.46
C TYR A 31 7.64 -2.71 -5.19
N PRO A 32 7.82 -3.98 -5.64
CA PRO A 32 6.71 -4.82 -6.05
C PRO A 32 5.79 -5.13 -4.86
N ILE A 33 4.49 -5.30 -5.14
CA ILE A 33 3.49 -5.77 -4.18
C ILE A 33 3.15 -7.21 -4.52
N LEU A 34 3.35 -8.11 -3.56
CA LEU A 34 3.07 -9.54 -3.70
C LEU A 34 1.71 -9.88 -3.09
N TYR A 35 1.07 -10.92 -3.63
CA TYR A 35 -0.23 -11.41 -3.17
C TYR A 35 -0.24 -12.94 -3.19
N ASP A 36 -0.55 -13.57 -2.05
CA ASP A 36 -0.69 -15.01 -1.94
C ASP A 36 -2.05 -15.35 -1.32
N THR A 37 -2.91 -15.97 -2.13
CA THR A 37 -4.24 -16.39 -1.70
C THR A 37 -4.25 -17.75 -1.02
N THR A 38 -3.17 -18.52 -1.13
CA THR A 38 -3.10 -19.90 -0.63
C THR A 38 -2.40 -20.01 0.71
N TYR A 39 -1.44 -19.17 0.98
CA TYR A 39 -0.68 -19.15 2.21
C TYR A 39 -0.38 -17.73 2.65
N ASN A 40 -1.24 -17.18 3.51
CA ASN A 40 -1.06 -15.86 4.10
C ASN A 40 0.25 -15.78 4.89
N TYR A 41 0.91 -14.62 4.86
CA TYR A 41 2.21 -14.36 5.48
C TYR A 41 3.41 -15.07 4.84
N TYR A 42 3.27 -15.78 3.72
CA TYR A 42 4.41 -16.35 3.00
C TYR A 42 5.46 -15.28 2.69
N TYR A 43 5.01 -14.14 2.17
CA TYR A 43 5.88 -13.02 1.80
C TYR A 43 6.40 -12.19 2.99
N LEU A 44 6.02 -12.53 4.21
CA LEU A 44 6.62 -11.92 5.40
C LEU A 44 8.13 -12.22 5.49
N ASN A 45 8.56 -13.38 4.99
CA ASN A 45 9.95 -13.81 5.05
C ASN A 45 10.46 -14.43 3.73
N HIS A 46 9.78 -14.16 2.59
CA HIS A 46 10.24 -14.55 1.26
C HIS A 46 10.20 -13.34 0.32
N ASN A 47 11.23 -13.22 -0.54
CA ASN A 47 11.24 -12.22 -1.59
C ASN A 47 10.41 -12.66 -2.81
N TYR A 48 10.31 -11.81 -3.83
CA TYR A 48 9.54 -12.12 -5.05
C TYR A 48 10.10 -13.30 -5.85
N GLU A 49 11.35 -13.69 -5.64
CA GLU A 49 11.99 -14.88 -6.24
C GLU A 49 11.69 -16.17 -5.45
N GLY A 50 10.94 -16.08 -4.35
CA GLY A 50 10.65 -17.21 -3.45
C GLY A 50 11.81 -17.57 -2.53
N THR A 51 12.85 -16.74 -2.44
CA THR A 51 13.97 -16.95 -1.52
C THR A 51 13.62 -16.48 -0.12
N SER A 52 13.92 -17.29 0.89
CA SER A 52 13.75 -16.91 2.28
C SER A 52 14.73 -15.80 2.68
N THR A 53 14.21 -14.70 3.22
CA THR A 53 14.98 -13.51 3.61
C THR A 53 14.42 -12.89 4.88
N GLY A 54 15.28 -12.19 5.65
CA GLY A 54 14.83 -11.48 6.85
C GLY A 54 14.03 -10.18 6.57
N TYR A 55 14.02 -9.70 5.32
CA TYR A 55 13.29 -8.49 4.92
C TYR A 55 11.95 -8.79 4.20
N GLY A 56 11.74 -10.04 3.75
CA GLY A 56 10.53 -10.43 3.04
C GLY A 56 10.23 -9.61 1.80
N SER A 57 8.96 -9.33 1.60
CA SER A 57 8.43 -8.48 0.52
C SER A 57 7.44 -7.47 1.07
N ILE A 58 7.01 -6.54 0.22
CA ILE A 58 5.78 -5.77 0.42
C ILE A 58 4.63 -6.65 -0.11
N PHE A 59 3.59 -6.84 0.70
CA PHE A 59 2.54 -7.80 0.33
C PHE A 59 1.15 -7.41 0.84
N VAL A 60 0.14 -7.97 0.20
CA VAL A 60 -1.28 -7.91 0.57
C VAL A 60 -1.71 -9.30 1.03
N LEU A 61 -2.52 -9.38 2.09
CA LEU A 61 -3.10 -10.63 2.58
C LEU A 61 -4.26 -11.09 1.69
N GLY A 62 -4.47 -12.40 1.62
CA GLY A 62 -5.49 -13.02 0.79
C GLY A 62 -6.95 -12.72 1.18
N GLU A 63 -7.19 -12.03 2.30
CA GLU A 63 -8.49 -11.50 2.68
C GLU A 63 -8.93 -10.29 1.87
N ASN A 64 -7.96 -9.53 1.31
CA ASN A 64 -8.25 -8.48 0.33
C ASN A 64 -8.37 -9.06 -1.08
N ALA A 65 -9.12 -8.39 -1.93
CA ALA A 65 -9.03 -8.60 -3.37
C ALA A 65 -7.65 -8.13 -3.90
N GLY A 66 -7.04 -8.91 -4.76
CA GLY A 66 -5.70 -8.61 -5.30
C GLY A 66 -5.68 -7.51 -6.37
N ASP A 67 -6.76 -6.78 -6.57
CA ASP A 67 -6.94 -5.77 -7.62
C ASP A 67 -7.17 -4.34 -7.10
N PHE A 68 -7.07 -4.12 -5.78
CA PHE A 68 -7.27 -2.83 -5.12
C PHE A 68 -8.68 -2.24 -5.27
N THR A 69 -9.70 -3.09 -5.44
CA THR A 69 -11.11 -2.66 -5.56
C THR A 69 -11.85 -2.61 -4.23
N ASP A 70 -11.33 -3.24 -3.17
CA ASP A 70 -11.90 -3.17 -1.83
C ASP A 70 -11.93 -1.74 -1.31
N PHE A 71 -12.86 -1.47 -0.36
CA PHE A 71 -12.87 -0.19 0.35
C PHE A 71 -11.50 0.11 0.98
N ASN A 72 -10.88 -0.87 1.63
CA ASN A 72 -9.56 -0.73 2.25
C ASN A 72 -8.65 -1.90 1.84
N THR A 73 -7.64 -1.63 1.05
CA THR A 73 -6.57 -2.59 0.76
C THR A 73 -5.41 -2.36 1.73
N VAL A 74 -5.10 -3.38 2.54
CA VAL A 74 -4.01 -3.31 3.52
C VAL A 74 -2.74 -3.93 2.96
N VAL A 75 -1.68 -3.14 2.91
CA VAL A 75 -0.36 -3.52 2.41
C VAL A 75 0.64 -3.56 3.55
N TYR A 76 1.34 -4.66 3.69
CA TYR A 76 2.28 -4.92 4.78
C TYR A 76 3.73 -4.86 4.30
N GLY A 77 4.62 -4.39 5.17
CA GLY A 77 6.05 -4.41 4.95
C GLY A 77 6.85 -4.28 6.24
N HIS A 78 8.03 -4.89 6.27
CA HIS A 78 8.91 -4.83 7.43
C HIS A 78 9.42 -3.41 7.72
N ASN A 79 9.69 -3.15 8.99
CA ASN A 79 10.46 -1.99 9.46
C ASN A 79 11.92 -2.41 9.63
N MET A 80 12.74 -2.18 8.61
CA MET A 80 14.15 -2.56 8.61
C MET A 80 15.03 -1.46 9.24
N LEU A 81 16.02 -1.86 10.04
CA LEU A 81 16.95 -0.92 10.67
C LEU A 81 17.80 -0.13 9.67
N ASP A 82 18.01 -0.68 8.49
CA ASP A 82 18.76 -0.03 7.39
C ASP A 82 17.89 0.93 6.54
N GLY A 83 16.63 1.15 6.93
CA GLY A 83 15.71 2.06 6.26
C GLY A 83 14.98 1.49 5.05
N ARG A 84 15.19 0.21 4.70
CA ARG A 84 14.50 -0.47 3.60
C ARG A 84 13.06 -0.87 3.97
N MET A 85 12.37 -1.41 3.00
CA MET A 85 10.98 -1.86 3.07
C MET A 85 10.07 -0.71 3.51
N PHE A 86 9.25 -0.89 4.55
CA PHE A 86 8.35 0.14 5.05
C PHE A 86 8.92 0.95 6.24
N ALA A 87 10.21 0.84 6.51
CA ALA A 87 10.84 1.61 7.59
C ALA A 87 10.64 3.13 7.43
N GLN A 88 10.64 3.64 6.20
CA GLN A 88 10.48 5.07 5.96
C GLN A 88 9.05 5.60 6.11
N LEU A 89 8.04 4.74 6.31
CA LEU A 89 6.71 5.19 6.72
C LEU A 89 6.75 5.97 8.05
N HIS A 90 7.73 5.69 8.91
CA HIS A 90 7.91 6.41 10.16
C HIS A 90 8.24 7.91 9.99
N ARG A 91 8.61 8.36 8.79
CA ARG A 91 8.76 9.79 8.47
C ARG A 91 7.44 10.55 8.57
N PHE A 92 6.30 9.88 8.33
CA PHE A 92 4.97 10.48 8.46
C PHE A 92 4.58 10.82 9.91
N ARG A 93 5.38 10.46 10.89
CA ARG A 93 5.25 10.92 12.28
C ARG A 93 5.66 12.39 12.44
N ASP A 94 6.54 12.88 11.58
CA ASP A 94 6.92 14.29 11.52
C ASP A 94 5.86 15.07 10.74
N LYS A 95 5.32 16.13 11.37
CA LYS A 95 4.24 16.91 10.77
C LYS A 95 4.67 17.64 9.49
N ASN A 96 5.90 18.13 9.43
CA ASN A 96 6.38 18.85 8.24
C ASN A 96 6.51 17.87 7.06
N PHE A 97 6.97 16.65 7.33
CA PHE A 97 7.03 15.61 6.31
C PHE A 97 5.61 15.20 5.86
N PHE A 98 4.71 14.95 6.81
CA PHE A 98 3.32 14.60 6.52
C PHE A 98 2.61 15.66 5.66
N ASP A 99 2.81 16.94 5.99
CA ASP A 99 2.19 18.07 5.26
C ASP A 99 2.80 18.29 3.85
N SER A 100 4.06 17.90 3.65
CA SER A 100 4.81 18.16 2.41
C SER A 100 4.79 16.99 1.43
N HIS A 101 4.58 15.77 1.93
CA HIS A 101 4.62 14.53 1.17
C HIS A 101 3.36 13.73 1.49
N GLY A 102 2.74 13.16 0.52
CA GLY A 102 1.51 12.41 0.83
C GLY A 102 1.00 11.64 -0.35
N GLN A 103 1.73 11.60 -1.45
CA GLN A 103 1.32 10.83 -2.62
C GLN A 103 1.82 9.39 -2.52
N ILE A 104 0.89 8.45 -2.64
CA ILE A 104 1.15 7.02 -2.81
C ILE A 104 0.67 6.64 -4.20
N ILE A 105 1.54 6.06 -5.01
CA ILE A 105 1.18 5.58 -6.34
C ILE A 105 1.29 4.06 -6.35
N VAL A 106 0.23 3.40 -6.80
CA VAL A 106 0.21 1.96 -7.08
C VAL A 106 0.01 1.76 -8.57
N TYR A 107 0.96 1.12 -9.19
CA TYR A 107 0.87 0.68 -10.57
C TYR A 107 0.41 -0.78 -10.59
N THR A 108 -0.68 -1.05 -11.26
CA THR A 108 -1.14 -2.40 -11.60
C THR A 108 -0.88 -2.69 -13.07
N PRO A 109 -1.09 -3.92 -13.56
CA PRO A 109 -0.98 -4.20 -14.99
C PRO A 109 -1.87 -3.35 -15.87
N GLU A 110 -3.02 -2.89 -15.35
CA GLU A 110 -4.04 -2.20 -16.12
C GLU A 110 -4.21 -0.73 -15.75
N ARG A 111 -3.83 -0.34 -14.52
CA ARG A 111 -4.17 0.97 -13.96
C ARG A 111 -3.01 1.56 -13.16
N GLN A 112 -3.00 2.90 -13.13
CA GLN A 112 -2.25 3.68 -12.15
C GLN A 112 -3.24 4.25 -11.14
N LEU A 113 -3.07 3.91 -9.88
CA LEU A 113 -3.88 4.37 -8.77
C LEU A 113 -3.07 5.40 -7.98
N THR A 114 -3.60 6.60 -7.83
CA THR A 114 -2.96 7.68 -7.06
C THR A 114 -3.78 7.91 -5.80
N TYR A 115 -3.14 7.71 -4.64
CA TYR A 115 -3.73 7.97 -3.34
C TYR A 115 -3.06 9.19 -2.72
N GLN A 116 -3.85 9.97 -1.97
CA GLN A 116 -3.35 11.05 -1.13
C GLN A 116 -3.46 10.66 0.33
N VAL A 117 -2.36 10.76 1.08
CA VAL A 117 -2.35 10.45 2.51
C VAL A 117 -3.27 11.39 3.28
N PHE A 118 -4.22 10.81 4.02
CA PHE A 118 -5.14 11.54 4.88
C PHE A 118 -4.91 11.30 6.37
N ALA A 119 -4.28 10.15 6.73
CA ALA A 119 -4.02 9.78 8.11
C ALA A 119 -2.71 9.00 8.26
N ALA A 120 -2.02 9.21 9.39
CA ALA A 120 -0.92 8.36 9.84
C ALA A 120 -0.97 8.27 11.37
N TYR A 121 -0.87 7.07 11.96
CA TYR A 121 -1.01 6.88 13.40
C TYR A 121 -0.47 5.52 13.87
N ARG A 122 -0.25 5.39 15.18
CA ARG A 122 0.01 4.10 15.83
C ARG A 122 -1.30 3.46 16.27
N ARG A 123 -1.45 2.17 16.00
CA ARG A 123 -2.58 1.35 16.46
C ARG A 123 -2.10 0.01 17.01
N ASP A 124 -3.02 -0.78 17.55
CA ASP A 124 -2.76 -2.19 17.89
C ASP A 124 -2.36 -3.02 16.65
N ASN A 125 -1.89 -4.23 16.87
CA ASN A 125 -1.42 -5.12 15.81
C ASN A 125 -2.53 -6.01 15.22
N LEU A 126 -3.80 -5.81 15.57
CA LEU A 126 -4.89 -6.59 15.01
C LEU A 126 -4.99 -6.35 13.49
N ASP A 127 -5.20 -7.43 12.77
CA ASP A 127 -5.44 -7.37 11.34
C ASP A 127 -6.73 -6.59 11.05
N ILE A 128 -6.62 -5.55 10.20
CA ILE A 128 -7.74 -4.65 9.93
C ILE A 128 -8.84 -5.40 9.19
N ILE A 129 -8.49 -6.17 8.16
CA ILE A 129 -9.48 -6.81 7.29
C ILE A 129 -10.17 -7.95 8.02
N ALA A 130 -9.43 -8.78 8.74
CA ALA A 130 -10.00 -9.89 9.49
C ALA A 130 -10.88 -9.46 10.69
N ASN A 131 -10.69 -8.24 11.21
CA ASN A 131 -11.38 -7.75 12.41
C ASN A 131 -12.34 -6.59 12.15
N THR A 132 -12.60 -6.23 10.89
CA THR A 132 -13.49 -5.12 10.52
C THR A 132 -14.45 -5.57 9.42
N ASP A 133 -15.73 -5.32 9.64
CA ASP A 133 -16.76 -5.58 8.63
C ASP A 133 -16.96 -4.34 7.74
N PHE A 134 -16.65 -4.47 6.46
CA PHE A 134 -16.82 -3.43 5.43
C PHE A 134 -18.02 -3.69 4.52
N SER A 135 -18.96 -4.55 4.92
CA SER A 135 -20.07 -5.00 4.06
C SER A 135 -21.13 -3.93 3.80
N THR A 136 -21.21 -2.90 4.63
CA THR A 136 -22.18 -1.82 4.47
C THR A 136 -21.53 -0.44 4.61
N LYS A 137 -22.14 0.57 3.99
CA LYS A 137 -21.68 1.95 4.12
C LYS A 137 -21.65 2.43 5.58
N ALA A 138 -22.64 2.04 6.38
CA ALA A 138 -22.70 2.43 7.80
C ALA A 138 -21.51 1.88 8.59
N LEU A 139 -21.12 0.62 8.37
CA LEU A 139 -19.96 0.01 9.01
C LEU A 139 -18.64 0.61 8.53
N ILE A 140 -18.58 0.99 7.25
CA ILE A 140 -17.45 1.74 6.72
C ILE A 140 -17.34 3.12 7.36
N ASP A 141 -18.45 3.84 7.52
CA ASP A 141 -18.49 5.15 8.17
C ASP A 141 -18.03 5.04 9.64
N GLU A 142 -18.47 4.00 10.39
CA GLU A 142 -18.00 3.70 11.75
C GLU A 142 -16.47 3.45 11.78
N TYR A 143 -15.93 2.71 10.81
CA TYR A 143 -14.49 2.51 10.69
C TYR A 143 -13.76 3.83 10.44
N ILE A 144 -14.24 4.68 9.55
CA ILE A 144 -13.65 6.00 9.26
C ILE A 144 -13.66 6.88 10.51
N GLU A 145 -14.77 6.90 11.27
CA GLU A 145 -14.85 7.61 12.55
C GLU A 145 -13.80 7.10 13.54
N SER A 146 -13.60 5.78 13.60
CA SER A 146 -12.58 5.15 14.46
C SER A 146 -11.15 5.55 14.07
N VAL A 147 -10.89 5.77 12.78
CA VAL A 147 -9.60 6.28 12.29
C VAL A 147 -9.37 7.71 12.78
N TYR A 148 -10.35 8.60 12.60
CA TYR A 148 -10.22 9.99 13.04
C TYR A 148 -10.20 10.15 14.57
N ALA A 149 -10.65 9.15 15.32
CA ALA A 149 -10.54 9.10 16.78
C ALA A 149 -9.14 8.70 17.29
N GLN A 150 -8.23 8.30 16.44
CA GLN A 150 -6.85 7.92 16.84
C GLN A 150 -6.08 9.14 17.32
N THR A 151 -5.31 8.97 18.39
CA THR A 151 -4.53 10.07 19.00
C THR A 151 -3.05 9.77 19.12
N ASP A 152 -2.67 8.50 18.98
CA ASP A 152 -1.31 8.06 19.25
C ASP A 152 -0.42 8.20 18.01
N LEU A 153 0.57 9.10 18.08
CA LEU A 153 1.43 9.50 16.96
C LEU A 153 0.62 9.95 15.73
N ALA A 154 -0.60 10.47 15.95
CA ALA A 154 -1.56 10.70 14.91
C ALA A 154 -1.31 12.02 14.16
N GLN A 155 -1.36 11.94 12.84
CA GLN A 155 -1.37 13.05 11.89
C GLN A 155 -2.58 12.89 10.96
N PHE A 156 -3.29 13.98 10.72
CA PHE A 156 -4.42 14.00 9.79
C PHE A 156 -4.31 15.17 8.82
N ASN A 157 -4.74 14.94 7.58
CA ASN A 157 -4.87 16.01 6.58
C ASN A 157 -6.28 16.59 6.64
N PRO A 158 -6.46 17.82 7.17
CA PRO A 158 -7.78 18.41 7.34
C PRO A 158 -8.44 18.84 6.01
N SER A 159 -7.69 18.80 4.92
CA SER A 159 -8.21 19.15 3.58
C SER A 159 -8.83 17.96 2.85
N LEU A 160 -8.74 16.76 3.42
CA LEU A 160 -9.29 15.54 2.84
C LEU A 160 -10.38 14.99 3.74
N GLU A 161 -11.57 14.85 3.18
CA GLU A 161 -12.69 14.17 3.81
C GLU A 161 -12.86 12.79 3.15
N VAL A 162 -12.78 11.74 3.95
CA VAL A 162 -12.95 10.35 3.49
C VAL A 162 -14.34 9.88 3.85
N THR A 163 -15.02 9.23 2.92
CA THR A 163 -16.38 8.74 3.05
C THR A 163 -16.48 7.26 2.67
N SER A 164 -17.59 6.61 2.98
CA SER A 164 -17.88 5.24 2.58
C SER A 164 -18.04 5.03 1.06
N SER A 165 -17.97 6.08 0.27
CA SER A 165 -17.97 6.02 -1.20
C SER A 165 -16.57 6.04 -1.80
N ASP A 166 -15.56 6.25 -0.98
CA ASP A 166 -14.16 6.28 -1.39
C ASP A 166 -13.54 4.88 -1.33
N ARG A 167 -12.33 4.76 -1.86
CA ARG A 167 -11.42 3.62 -1.65
C ARG A 167 -10.16 4.13 -0.98
N ILE A 168 -9.65 3.36 -0.01
CA ILE A 168 -8.43 3.69 0.71
C ILE A 168 -7.39 2.59 0.59
N ILE A 169 -6.14 2.96 0.79
CA ILE A 169 -5.02 2.05 1.00
C ILE A 169 -4.45 2.27 2.39
N THR A 170 -4.12 1.19 3.09
CA THR A 170 -3.44 1.24 4.38
C THR A 170 -2.07 0.58 4.26
N LEU A 171 -1.01 1.35 4.47
CA LEU A 171 0.36 0.84 4.56
C LEU A 171 0.69 0.56 6.02
N SER A 172 1.01 -0.68 6.36
CA SER A 172 1.21 -1.14 7.75
C SER A 172 2.63 -1.65 7.97
N THR A 173 3.28 -1.19 9.05
CA THR A 173 4.61 -1.63 9.44
C THR A 173 4.77 -1.75 10.96
N CYS A 174 5.83 -2.44 11.40
CA CYS A 174 6.17 -2.56 12.81
C CYS A 174 6.71 -1.24 13.40
N ILE A 175 6.54 -1.07 14.71
CA ILE A 175 7.04 0.11 15.44
C ILE A 175 8.02 -0.26 16.58
N GLY A 176 8.66 -1.42 16.50
CA GLY A 176 9.61 -1.89 17.52
C GLY A 176 8.96 -2.60 18.71
N ASN A 177 7.65 -2.42 18.94
CA ASN A 177 6.86 -3.17 19.90
C ASN A 177 5.86 -4.06 19.14
N PRO A 178 5.88 -5.40 19.33
CA PRO A 178 5.03 -6.32 18.56
C PRO A 178 3.52 -6.13 18.78
N ALA A 179 3.13 -5.47 19.90
CA ALA A 179 1.72 -5.19 20.18
C ALA A 179 1.14 -4.06 19.30
N TYR A 180 1.99 -3.35 18.57
CA TYR A 180 1.58 -2.16 17.82
C TYR A 180 2.08 -2.19 16.38
N ARG A 181 1.37 -1.43 15.54
CA ARG A 181 1.75 -1.10 14.15
C ARG A 181 1.69 0.40 13.96
N PHE A 182 2.52 0.91 13.06
CA PHE A 182 2.37 2.23 12.50
C PHE A 182 1.73 2.10 11.13
N VAL A 183 0.69 2.88 10.89
CA VAL A 183 -0.04 2.86 9.62
C VAL A 183 -0.05 4.23 8.98
N VAL A 184 0.00 4.24 7.64
CA VAL A 184 -0.19 5.41 6.80
C VAL A 184 -1.33 5.09 5.84
N GLN A 185 -2.37 5.92 5.83
CA GLN A 185 -3.57 5.69 5.04
C GLN A 185 -3.73 6.76 3.97
N GLY A 186 -3.97 6.33 2.75
CA GLY A 186 -4.25 7.18 1.61
C GLY A 186 -5.66 6.95 1.07
N VAL A 187 -6.34 8.02 0.65
CA VAL A 187 -7.60 7.97 -0.09
C VAL A 187 -7.32 8.06 -1.58
N LEU A 188 -8.00 7.24 -2.39
CA LEU A 188 -7.85 7.25 -3.84
C LEU A 188 -8.39 8.57 -4.41
N VAL A 189 -7.52 9.31 -5.11
CA VAL A 189 -7.87 10.62 -5.69
C VAL A 189 -7.82 10.62 -7.22
N ASP A 190 -7.14 9.65 -7.83
CA ASP A 190 -7.09 9.51 -9.28
C ASP A 190 -6.86 8.04 -9.68
N GLU A 191 -7.51 7.64 -10.77
CA GLU A 191 -7.39 6.32 -11.38
C GLU A 191 -7.28 6.48 -12.89
N ALA A 192 -6.10 6.21 -13.44
CA ALA A 192 -5.83 6.28 -14.85
C ALA A 192 -5.53 4.91 -15.44
N GLN A 193 -5.84 4.69 -16.71
CA GLN A 193 -5.34 3.52 -17.42
C GLN A 193 -3.81 3.55 -17.44
N ALA A 194 -3.17 2.40 -17.25
CA ALA A 194 -1.74 2.28 -17.42
C ALA A 194 -1.39 2.63 -18.88
N VAL A 195 -0.73 3.77 -19.08
CA VAL A 195 -0.19 4.14 -20.39
C VAL A 195 1.02 3.27 -20.64
N PHE A 196 0.80 2.17 -21.34
CA PHE A 196 1.87 1.37 -21.87
C PHE A 196 2.42 2.09 -23.11
N ALA A 197 3.65 2.56 -23.07
CA ALA A 197 4.36 2.96 -24.28
C ALA A 197 4.24 1.81 -25.29
N GLY A 198 3.55 2.08 -26.38
CA GLY A 198 3.16 1.07 -27.36
C GLY A 198 4.35 0.23 -27.82
N THR A 199 4.09 -1.03 -28.11
CA THR A 199 4.86 -1.75 -29.11
C THR A 199 4.98 -0.86 -30.34
N PRO A 200 6.18 -0.66 -30.92
CA PRO A 200 6.26 -0.11 -32.26
C PRO A 200 5.43 -1.05 -33.15
N ASP A 201 4.49 -0.46 -33.87
CA ASP A 201 3.72 -1.17 -34.86
C ASP A 201 4.68 -1.95 -35.75
N ALA A 202 4.52 -3.28 -35.77
CA ALA A 202 5.15 -4.14 -36.74
C ALA A 202 4.33 -4.02 -38.04
N ASP A 203 4.28 -2.79 -38.61
CA ASP A 203 3.81 -2.53 -39.95
C ASP A 203 4.88 -1.72 -40.68
N GLY A 204 5.70 -2.45 -41.38
CA GLY A 204 6.71 -1.95 -42.29
C GLY A 204 7.13 -3.05 -43.21
N GLU A 205 6.49 -3.10 -44.35
CA GLU A 205 6.79 -3.94 -45.52
C GLU A 205 8.29 -4.17 -45.80
#